data_dfbee94af56f6fd9d825f4e2c5b5a288
#
_entry.id   dfbee94af56f6fd9d825f4e2c5b5a288
#
_cell.length_a   1.000
_cell.length_b   1.000
_cell.length_c   1.000
_cell.angle_alpha   90.00
_cell.angle_beta   90.00
_cell.angle_gamma   90.00
#
_symmetry.space_group_name_H-M   'P 1'
#
loop_
_entity.id
_entity.type
_entity.pdbx_description
1 polymer ?
#
loop_
_entity_poly.entity_id
_entity_poly.type
_entity_poly.pdbx_seq_one_letter_code
_entity_poly.pdbx_strand_id
1 'polypeptide(L)'
;MSTSIHALRSLFVRWSAHSLRLRLMLWYGSLLIVGLACFALLVLLLAANAINANVKSAIADVTRTANLDLNRSLSALPPYWPTHLALETLDTYNTPGIIVKVFDQRGSLQYSSDPTSALTLSRLPDLRATPFWYTTTIAGDQALVEASAIYPPLSPSAYKAGNAGRLLPRSRSADPIGTLLVVRSLQDVNATLASLRILLLLTSILILALFLLCGWAVIGYALRPLADLVKTAGSIASATAHGTRLNELSNRVKRPEAEDELARVVDAFNEMLTSIESSTTVQRRFIADASHELRAPLTTIQGNLAFLLRYIEEIPPAERHTMLADAHRETLRLASLVDELLLLARADAGMGRALPPVQPAPIVEVDRTLLKLVRQMRQRLEIEGVAVKIEIGVIEPVRVRGDEESIRRIMVILLDNAIKYTQPEEGRDEGKITVALHRSGAEAVVRVSDTGIGIEAKDLPHIFERFYRADLARSREGTGLGLAIAWTLVEQLSGHITASSTPGAGSTFCVSLPLA
;
A
#
# COMPACT_ATOMS: atom_id res chain seq x y z
N MET A 1 36.29 -14.18 -0.72
CA MET A 1 34.86 -14.03 -1.04
C MET A 1 33.94 -13.80 0.18
N SER A 2 34.32 -14.23 1.38
CA SER A 2 33.50 -14.07 2.62
C SER A 2 33.44 -12.62 3.15
N THR A 3 34.45 -11.83 3.01
CA THR A 3 34.54 -10.43 3.50
C THR A 3 33.66 -9.44 2.72
N SER A 4 33.42 -9.69 1.43
CA SER A 4 32.55 -8.84 0.58
C SER A 4 31.08 -9.00 0.89
N ILE A 5 30.63 -10.18 1.33
CA ILE A 5 29.22 -10.46 1.69
C ILE A 5 28.87 -9.79 3.04
N HIS A 6 29.79 -9.76 3.99
CA HIS A 6 29.60 -9.07 5.26
C HIS A 6 29.56 -7.54 5.11
N ALA A 7 30.36 -6.97 4.21
CA ALA A 7 30.32 -5.54 3.89
C ALA A 7 29.01 -5.14 3.20
N LEU A 8 28.50 -5.96 2.28
CA LEU A 8 27.19 -5.75 1.64
C LEU A 8 26.02 -5.88 2.64
N ARG A 9 26.09 -6.82 3.56
CA ARG A 9 25.07 -7.01 4.60
C ARG A 9 25.05 -5.86 5.62
N SER A 10 26.21 -5.33 6.01
CA SER A 10 26.30 -4.16 6.90
C SER A 10 25.83 -2.86 6.23
N LEU A 11 26.06 -2.70 4.93
CA LEU A 11 25.51 -1.62 4.11
C LEU A 11 23.97 -1.74 4.01
N PHE A 12 23.44 -2.95 3.83
CA PHE A 12 21.99 -3.19 3.75
C PHE A 12 21.26 -2.92 5.08
N VAL A 13 21.88 -3.26 6.22
CA VAL A 13 21.33 -2.98 7.57
C VAL A 13 21.39 -1.48 7.90
N ARG A 14 22.44 -0.78 7.52
CA ARG A 14 22.52 0.69 7.61
C ARG A 14 21.50 1.37 6.68
N TRP A 15 21.20 0.77 5.54
CA TRP A 15 20.19 1.26 4.58
C TRP A 15 18.76 1.15 5.12
N SER A 16 18.49 0.19 6.03
CA SER A 16 17.16 0.03 6.64
C SER A 16 16.77 1.16 7.59
N ALA A 17 17.74 1.93 8.09
CA ALA A 17 17.50 3.06 9.00
C ALA A 17 17.14 4.39 8.30
N HIS A 18 17.21 4.45 6.95
CA HIS A 18 16.92 5.69 6.21
C HIS A 18 15.43 5.77 5.85
N SER A 19 14.91 6.99 5.81
CA SER A 19 13.51 7.24 5.42
C SER A 19 13.20 6.64 4.04
N LEU A 20 11.98 6.15 3.84
CA LEU A 20 11.51 5.58 2.57
C LEU A 20 11.77 6.52 1.38
N ARG A 21 11.65 7.85 1.61
CA ARG A 21 11.94 8.89 0.61
C ARG A 21 13.38 8.81 0.10
N LEU A 22 14.35 8.70 1.00
CA LEU A 22 15.76 8.64 0.63
C LEU A 22 16.09 7.38 -0.17
N ARG A 23 15.50 6.24 0.19
CA ARG A 23 15.69 4.98 -0.53
C ARG A 23 15.17 5.06 -1.96
N LEU A 24 13.97 5.58 -2.16
CA LEU A 24 13.38 5.75 -3.49
C LEU A 24 14.22 6.70 -4.35
N MET A 25 14.66 7.84 -3.78
CA MET A 25 15.52 8.78 -4.50
C MET A 25 16.87 8.17 -4.91
N LEU A 26 17.50 7.37 -4.03
CA LEU A 26 18.76 6.70 -4.35
C LEU A 26 18.58 5.64 -5.44
N TRP A 27 17.48 4.88 -5.41
CA TRP A 27 17.19 3.87 -6.43
C TRP A 27 16.95 4.50 -7.80
N TYR A 28 16.03 5.44 -7.90
CA TYR A 28 15.72 6.11 -9.16
C TYR A 28 16.87 7.02 -9.63
N GLY A 29 17.57 7.67 -8.70
CA GLY A 29 18.77 8.46 -9.00
C GLY A 29 19.89 7.61 -9.58
N SER A 30 20.18 6.43 -9.01
CA SER A 30 21.20 5.52 -9.55
C SER A 30 20.83 5.01 -10.94
N LEU A 31 19.57 4.67 -11.19
CA LEU A 31 19.10 4.25 -12.51
C LEU A 31 19.27 5.37 -13.54
N LEU A 32 18.95 6.61 -13.16
CA LEU A 32 19.11 7.79 -14.02
C LEU A 32 20.58 8.04 -14.34
N ILE A 33 21.49 7.94 -13.36
CA ILE A 33 22.94 8.09 -13.58
C ILE A 33 23.45 7.07 -14.59
N VAL A 34 23.06 5.80 -14.46
CA VAL A 34 23.45 4.75 -15.40
C VAL A 34 22.89 5.05 -16.80
N GLY A 35 21.61 5.46 -16.89
CA GLY A 35 20.99 5.84 -18.15
C GLY A 35 21.71 7.00 -18.85
N LEU A 36 22.02 8.08 -18.11
CA LEU A 36 22.75 9.24 -18.62
C LEU A 36 24.19 8.88 -19.04
N ALA A 37 24.87 8.03 -18.28
CA ALA A 37 26.21 7.55 -18.62
C ALA A 37 26.21 6.72 -19.91
N CYS A 38 25.28 5.80 -20.06
CA CYS A 38 25.09 5.02 -21.29
C CYS A 38 24.75 5.90 -22.49
N PHE A 39 23.85 6.87 -22.32
CA PHE A 39 23.51 7.82 -23.37
C PHE A 39 24.69 8.68 -23.80
N ALA A 40 25.44 9.24 -22.83
CA ALA A 40 26.63 10.04 -23.11
C ALA A 40 27.70 9.21 -23.84
N LEU A 41 27.94 7.97 -23.40
CA LEU A 41 28.86 7.07 -24.07
C LEU A 41 28.44 6.77 -25.51
N LEU A 42 27.16 6.48 -25.73
CA LEU A 42 26.62 6.23 -27.09
C LEU A 42 26.80 7.44 -28.01
N VAL A 43 26.46 8.64 -27.52
CA VAL A 43 26.62 9.87 -28.30
C VAL A 43 28.08 10.12 -28.65
N LEU A 44 29.00 9.92 -27.68
CA LEU A 44 30.43 10.09 -27.93
C LEU A 44 30.99 9.08 -28.93
N LEU A 45 30.55 7.82 -28.86
CA LEU A 45 30.95 6.78 -29.83
C LEU A 45 30.44 7.08 -31.23
N LEU A 46 29.19 7.48 -31.35
CA LEU A 46 28.61 7.86 -32.65
C LEU A 46 29.28 9.10 -33.24
N ALA A 47 29.51 10.13 -32.42
CA ALA A 47 30.22 11.35 -32.86
C ALA A 47 31.66 11.03 -33.28
N ALA A 48 32.41 10.27 -32.49
CA ALA A 48 33.77 9.87 -32.84
C ALA A 48 33.83 9.06 -34.14
N ASN A 49 32.90 8.12 -34.34
CA ASN A 49 32.83 7.34 -35.58
C ASN A 49 32.47 8.22 -36.80
N ALA A 50 31.50 9.11 -36.64
CA ALA A 50 31.11 10.02 -37.72
C ALA A 50 32.23 10.99 -38.11
N ILE A 51 32.90 11.59 -37.12
CA ILE A 51 34.02 12.50 -37.35
C ILE A 51 35.20 11.75 -38.02
N ASN A 52 35.54 10.54 -37.49
CA ASN A 52 36.61 9.73 -38.10
C ASN A 52 36.29 9.30 -39.53
N ALA A 53 35.04 8.97 -39.83
CA ALA A 53 34.62 8.69 -41.22
C ALA A 53 34.76 9.90 -42.13
N ASN A 54 34.33 11.09 -41.67
CA ASN A 54 34.47 12.33 -42.39
C ASN A 54 35.94 12.73 -42.61
N VAL A 55 36.79 12.53 -41.61
CA VAL A 55 38.23 12.79 -41.73
C VAL A 55 38.86 11.89 -42.77
N LYS A 56 38.54 10.57 -42.70
CA LYS A 56 39.05 9.60 -43.69
C LYS A 56 38.57 9.91 -45.11
N SER A 57 37.28 10.24 -45.29
CA SER A 57 36.76 10.58 -46.61
C SER A 57 37.43 11.86 -47.17
N ALA A 58 37.61 12.90 -46.36
CA ALA A 58 38.30 14.12 -46.78
C ALA A 58 39.77 13.89 -47.18
N ILE A 59 40.50 13.08 -46.44
CA ILE A 59 41.85 12.69 -46.77
C ILE A 59 41.88 11.88 -48.09
N ALA A 60 40.99 10.88 -48.23
CA ALA A 60 40.92 10.04 -49.44
C ALA A 60 40.57 10.87 -50.70
N ASP A 61 39.67 11.88 -50.60
CA ASP A 61 39.32 12.76 -51.70
C ASP A 61 40.54 13.60 -52.13
N VAL A 62 41.25 14.19 -51.17
CA VAL A 62 42.47 14.94 -51.44
C VAL A 62 43.55 14.04 -52.04
N THR A 63 43.76 12.84 -51.49
CA THR A 63 44.70 11.84 -52.03
C THR A 63 44.39 11.48 -53.46
N ARG A 64 43.09 11.25 -53.76
CA ARG A 64 42.64 10.91 -55.12
C ARG A 64 42.93 12.04 -56.10
N THR A 65 42.59 13.27 -55.71
CA THR A 65 42.78 14.44 -56.56
C THR A 65 44.25 14.75 -56.76
N ALA A 66 45.04 14.74 -55.72
CA ALA A 66 46.51 14.91 -55.78
C ALA A 66 47.18 13.86 -56.65
N ASN A 67 46.76 12.59 -56.57
CA ASN A 67 47.28 11.52 -57.43
C ASN A 67 46.94 11.75 -58.92
N LEU A 68 45.71 12.30 -59.24
CA LEU A 68 45.33 12.61 -60.60
C LEU A 68 46.17 13.75 -61.19
N ASP A 69 46.40 14.80 -60.44
CA ASP A 69 47.18 15.95 -60.87
C ASP A 69 48.66 15.60 -60.99
N LEU A 70 49.16 14.82 -60.07
CA LEU A 70 50.53 14.30 -60.14
C LEU A 70 50.74 13.43 -61.40
N ASN A 71 49.82 12.54 -61.71
CA ASN A 71 49.86 11.72 -62.91
C ASN A 71 49.81 12.56 -64.19
N ARG A 72 49.04 13.69 -64.25
CA ARG A 72 49.00 14.61 -65.38
C ARG A 72 50.35 15.31 -65.53
N SER A 73 50.92 15.84 -64.45
CA SER A 73 52.19 16.53 -64.47
C SER A 73 53.34 15.57 -64.86
N LEU A 74 53.36 14.36 -64.36
CA LEU A 74 54.35 13.35 -64.74
C LEU A 74 54.22 12.88 -66.18
N SER A 75 53.04 12.82 -66.77
CA SER A 75 52.81 12.43 -68.16
C SER A 75 53.26 13.48 -69.17
N ALA A 76 53.46 14.73 -68.79
CA ALA A 76 53.92 15.84 -69.60
C ALA A 76 55.46 15.99 -69.68
N LEU A 77 56.22 15.21 -68.87
CA LEU A 77 57.65 15.31 -68.68
C LEU A 77 58.42 14.15 -69.37
N PRO A 78 59.69 14.36 -69.78
CA PRO A 78 60.53 13.28 -70.31
C PRO A 78 60.83 12.22 -69.24
N PRO A 79 61.29 10.97 -69.59
CA PRO A 79 61.30 9.79 -68.74
C PRO A 79 62.22 9.86 -67.47
N TYR A 80 62.78 11.02 -67.17
CA TYR A 80 63.59 11.22 -65.99
C TYR A 80 62.82 12.01 -64.94
N TRP A 81 62.90 11.59 -63.72
CA TRP A 81 62.32 12.29 -62.56
C TRP A 81 62.93 13.71 -62.52
N PRO A 82 62.11 14.75 -62.59
CA PRO A 82 62.66 16.13 -62.60
C PRO A 82 63.23 16.43 -61.21
N THR A 83 64.42 17.06 -61.22
CA THR A 83 65.12 17.45 -59.97
C THR A 83 64.36 18.53 -59.18
N HIS A 84 63.41 19.18 -59.81
CA HIS A 84 62.46 20.14 -59.23
C HIS A 84 61.08 19.88 -59.85
N LEU A 85 60.18 19.18 -59.12
CA LEU A 85 58.77 19.16 -59.48
C LEU A 85 58.20 20.52 -59.15
N ALA A 86 58.08 21.39 -60.18
CA ALA A 86 57.24 22.59 -60.12
C ALA A 86 55.80 22.10 -60.13
N LEU A 87 55.28 21.68 -58.94
CA LEU A 87 53.88 21.29 -58.78
C LEU A 87 53.05 22.54 -58.52
N GLU A 88 53.09 23.52 -59.51
CA GLU A 88 52.30 24.77 -59.48
C GLU A 88 50.79 24.46 -59.27
N THR A 89 50.34 23.28 -59.65
CA THR A 89 48.97 22.83 -59.45
C THR A 89 48.65 22.34 -58.05
N LEU A 90 49.60 21.96 -57.20
CA LEU A 90 49.38 21.48 -55.85
C LEU A 90 49.16 22.58 -54.82
N ASP A 91 49.53 23.86 -55.16
CA ASP A 91 49.17 25.00 -54.28
C ASP A 91 47.67 25.20 -54.12
N THR A 92 46.86 24.62 -55.02
CA THR A 92 45.38 24.59 -54.90
C THR A 92 44.89 23.72 -53.75
N TYR A 93 45.74 22.88 -53.13
CA TYR A 93 45.37 21.99 -52.01
C TYR A 93 45.64 22.59 -50.64
N ASN A 94 45.56 23.92 -50.53
CA ASN A 94 45.63 24.58 -49.24
C ASN A 94 44.32 24.45 -48.49
N THR A 95 43.85 23.20 -48.33
CA THR A 95 42.67 22.89 -47.50
C THR A 95 43.10 23.01 -46.04
N PRO A 96 42.45 23.89 -45.26
CA PRO A 96 42.84 24.08 -43.86
C PRO A 96 42.97 22.76 -43.08
N GLY A 97 44.10 22.53 -42.48
CA GLY A 97 44.40 21.37 -41.66
C GLY A 97 44.76 20.07 -42.41
N ILE A 98 44.89 20.12 -43.77
CA ILE A 98 45.39 18.99 -44.56
C ILE A 98 46.76 19.39 -45.15
N ILE A 99 47.80 18.58 -44.91
CA ILE A 99 49.15 18.76 -45.41
C ILE A 99 49.42 17.65 -46.43
N VAL A 100 49.84 18.05 -47.61
CA VAL A 100 50.23 17.15 -48.70
C VAL A 100 51.74 17.17 -48.84
N LYS A 101 52.40 16.00 -48.79
CA LYS A 101 53.85 15.83 -48.98
C LYS A 101 54.13 14.77 -50.04
N VAL A 102 55.10 15.03 -50.87
CA VAL A 102 55.58 14.10 -51.91
C VAL A 102 57.04 13.78 -51.66
N PHE A 103 57.35 12.51 -51.59
CA PHE A 103 58.68 11.99 -51.39
C PHE A 103 59.14 11.16 -52.61
N ASP A 104 60.41 11.17 -52.93
CA ASP A 104 60.99 10.31 -53.94
C ASP A 104 61.27 8.90 -53.44
N GLN A 105 61.82 7.99 -54.29
CA GLN A 105 62.17 6.62 -53.91
C GLN A 105 63.23 6.54 -52.81
N ARG A 106 64.02 7.58 -52.63
CA ARG A 106 65.07 7.67 -51.61
C ARG A 106 64.57 8.27 -50.30
N GLY A 107 63.28 8.66 -50.23
CA GLY A 107 62.70 9.32 -49.06
C GLY A 107 63.01 10.81 -48.94
N SER A 108 63.54 11.42 -50.01
CA SER A 108 63.79 12.87 -50.07
C SER A 108 62.51 13.61 -50.33
N LEU A 109 62.23 14.69 -49.57
CA LEU A 109 61.02 15.51 -49.71
C LEU A 109 61.15 16.33 -51.00
N GLN A 110 60.24 16.13 -51.94
CA GLN A 110 60.18 16.84 -53.21
C GLN A 110 59.16 18.01 -53.20
N TYR A 111 58.06 17.82 -52.42
CA TYR A 111 57.02 18.85 -52.29
C TYR A 111 56.39 18.77 -50.89
N SER A 112 56.03 19.95 -50.35
CA SER A 112 55.22 20.07 -49.16
C SER A 112 54.30 21.28 -49.30
N SER A 113 52.99 21.10 -49.08
CA SER A 113 52.03 22.20 -49.03
C SER A 113 52.20 23.09 -47.79
N ASP A 114 52.88 22.56 -46.74
CA ASP A 114 53.28 23.30 -45.56
C ASP A 114 54.77 23.01 -45.27
N PRO A 115 55.66 23.92 -45.63
CA PRO A 115 57.08 23.75 -45.43
C PRO A 115 57.50 23.79 -43.94
N THR A 116 56.64 24.33 -43.07
CA THR A 116 56.94 24.45 -41.63
C THR A 116 56.73 23.17 -40.84
N SER A 117 55.97 22.20 -41.42
CA SER A 117 55.69 20.94 -40.73
C SER A 117 56.91 20.02 -40.76
N ALA A 118 57.45 19.72 -39.57
CA ALA A 118 58.64 18.88 -39.33
C ALA A 118 58.36 17.37 -39.48
N LEU A 119 57.63 16.95 -40.51
CA LEU A 119 57.37 15.53 -40.79
C LEU A 119 58.57 14.96 -41.55
N THR A 120 59.48 14.32 -40.88
CA THR A 120 60.57 13.53 -41.46
C THR A 120 60.17 12.05 -41.41
N LEU A 121 60.14 11.39 -42.54
CA LEU A 121 59.96 9.94 -42.60
C LEU A 121 61.26 9.24 -42.27
N SER A 122 61.41 8.63 -41.11
CA SER A 122 62.54 7.81 -40.74
C SER A 122 62.58 6.45 -41.48
N ARG A 123 61.48 6.00 -42.04
CA ARG A 123 61.36 4.84 -42.95
C ARG A 123 60.15 5.03 -43.87
N LEU A 124 60.33 4.85 -45.18
CA LEU A 124 59.22 4.69 -46.11
C LEU A 124 58.43 3.41 -45.74
N PRO A 125 57.12 3.48 -45.57
CA PRO A 125 56.30 2.26 -45.39
C PRO A 125 56.41 1.41 -46.65
N ASP A 126 56.39 0.07 -46.52
CA ASP A 126 56.35 -0.86 -47.65
C ASP A 126 55.02 -0.67 -48.40
N LEU A 127 55.02 0.11 -49.47
CA LEU A 127 53.86 0.62 -50.21
C LEU A 127 53.29 -0.39 -51.19
N ARG A 128 53.65 -1.70 -51.11
CA ARG A 128 53.10 -2.77 -51.99
C ARG A 128 51.62 -3.02 -51.72
N ALA A 129 51.03 -2.53 -50.61
CA ALA A 129 49.63 -2.54 -50.31
C ALA A 129 49.10 -1.09 -50.27
N THR A 130 48.14 -0.73 -51.13
CA THR A 130 47.56 0.61 -51.26
C THR A 130 46.12 0.66 -50.73
N PRO A 131 45.66 1.77 -50.14
CA PRO A 131 46.39 2.80 -49.39
C PRO A 131 46.66 2.37 -47.95
N PHE A 132 47.70 2.89 -47.31
CA PHE A 132 48.08 2.57 -45.95
C PHE A 132 47.75 3.75 -45.01
N TRP A 133 46.96 3.46 -43.97
CA TRP A 133 46.58 4.44 -42.96
C TRP A 133 47.36 4.22 -41.65
N TYR A 134 47.90 5.30 -41.11
CA TYR A 134 48.52 5.24 -39.79
C TYR A 134 48.36 6.58 -39.04
N THR A 135 48.48 6.52 -37.74
CA THR A 135 48.50 7.70 -36.88
C THR A 135 49.95 8.03 -36.51
N THR A 136 50.31 9.30 -36.57
CA THR A 136 51.61 9.80 -36.16
C THR A 136 51.45 11.05 -35.30
N THR A 137 52.56 11.53 -34.71
CA THR A 137 52.57 12.77 -33.93
C THR A 137 53.36 13.82 -34.69
N ILE A 138 52.80 14.97 -34.93
CA ILE A 138 53.43 16.09 -35.61
C ILE A 138 53.38 17.28 -34.68
N ALA A 139 54.52 17.85 -34.34
CA ALA A 139 54.64 18.99 -33.41
C ALA A 139 53.92 18.77 -32.04
N GLY A 140 53.79 17.52 -31.59
CA GLY A 140 53.09 17.16 -30.36
C GLY A 140 51.61 16.76 -30.55
N ASP A 141 51.03 17.03 -31.70
CA ASP A 141 49.64 16.71 -32.00
C ASP A 141 49.50 15.41 -32.77
N GLN A 142 48.44 14.65 -32.49
CA GLN A 142 48.11 13.45 -33.25
C GLN A 142 47.60 13.82 -34.62
N ALA A 143 48.09 13.14 -35.63
CA ALA A 143 47.68 13.31 -37.03
C ALA A 143 47.39 11.96 -37.66
N LEU A 144 46.37 11.93 -38.52
CA LEU A 144 46.02 10.80 -39.36
C LEU A 144 46.70 10.96 -40.72
N VAL A 145 47.41 9.95 -41.18
CA VAL A 145 48.16 9.96 -42.40
C VAL A 145 47.67 8.87 -43.31
N GLU A 146 47.40 9.23 -44.57
CA GLU A 146 47.26 8.30 -45.69
C GLU A 146 48.50 8.32 -46.56
N ALA A 147 49.13 7.19 -46.75
CA ALA A 147 50.26 7.01 -47.63
C ALA A 147 49.82 6.30 -48.92
N SER A 148 50.11 6.89 -50.06
CA SER A 148 49.79 6.32 -51.37
C SER A 148 51.06 6.26 -52.23
N ALA A 149 51.26 5.16 -52.94
CA ALA A 149 52.37 4.99 -53.87
C ALA A 149 52.12 5.76 -55.17
N ILE A 150 53.15 6.43 -55.65
CA ILE A 150 53.18 7.10 -56.96
C ILE A 150 53.84 6.14 -57.96
N TYR A 151 53.13 5.79 -59.01
CA TYR A 151 53.65 4.93 -60.04
C TYR A 151 54.00 5.74 -61.31
N PRO A 152 54.98 5.24 -62.13
CA PRO A 152 55.32 5.93 -63.37
C PRO A 152 54.10 5.95 -64.31
N PRO A 153 53.96 7.02 -65.10
CA PRO A 153 52.88 7.13 -66.10
C PRO A 153 53.03 6.00 -67.12
N LEU A 154 51.90 5.46 -67.60
CA LEU A 154 51.88 4.49 -68.64
C LEU A 154 52.50 5.11 -69.89
N SER A 155 53.37 4.38 -70.63
CA SER A 155 53.98 4.89 -71.89
C SER A 155 52.88 5.32 -72.88
N PRO A 156 53.19 6.32 -73.73
CA PRO A 156 52.22 6.84 -74.69
C PRO A 156 51.65 5.84 -75.68
N SER A 157 52.31 4.70 -75.89
CA SER A 157 51.81 3.58 -76.70
C SER A 157 50.65 2.81 -75.99
N ALA A 158 50.53 2.80 -74.73
CA ALA A 158 49.41 2.21 -73.97
C ALA A 158 48.13 3.10 -73.99
N TYR A 159 48.31 4.41 -74.29
CA TYR A 159 47.19 5.36 -74.32
C TYR A 159 46.40 5.28 -75.65
N LYS A 160 47.01 4.76 -76.76
CA LYS A 160 46.37 4.60 -78.04
C LYS A 160 45.47 3.37 -78.21
N ALA A 161 45.54 2.42 -77.25
CA ALA A 161 44.72 1.23 -77.30
C ALA A 161 43.38 1.48 -76.56
N GLY A 162 42.62 2.41 -77.00
CA GLY A 162 41.22 2.70 -76.88
C GLY A 162 40.50 2.13 -75.61
N ASN A 163 40.37 3.00 -74.63
CA ASN A 163 39.16 3.04 -73.82
C ASN A 163 39.13 4.33 -72.99
N ALA A 164 38.61 5.39 -73.62
CA ALA A 164 38.25 6.63 -72.95
C ALA A 164 37.19 6.29 -71.89
N GLY A 165 37.57 6.30 -70.61
CA GLY A 165 36.62 6.30 -69.50
C GLY A 165 36.74 5.16 -68.49
N ARG A 166 37.59 4.12 -68.66
CA ARG A 166 37.89 3.17 -67.62
C ARG A 166 39.33 3.35 -67.13
N LEU A 167 39.48 3.66 -65.81
CA LEU A 167 40.78 3.56 -65.13
C LEU A 167 41.30 2.12 -65.32
N LEU A 168 42.25 1.92 -66.27
CA LEU A 168 42.89 0.65 -66.47
C LEU A 168 43.57 0.19 -65.17
N PRO A 169 43.51 -1.09 -64.80
CA PRO A 169 44.20 -1.55 -63.63
C PRO A 169 45.69 -1.28 -63.81
N ARG A 170 46.26 -0.53 -62.91
CA ARG A 170 47.70 -0.19 -62.86
C ARG A 170 48.50 -1.51 -62.99
N SER A 171 49.48 -1.52 -63.87
CA SER A 171 50.42 -2.64 -63.93
C SER A 171 51.10 -2.77 -62.53
N ARG A 172 50.71 -3.77 -61.78
CA ARG A 172 51.29 -4.10 -60.45
C ARG A 172 52.77 -4.50 -60.53
N SER A 173 53.39 -4.50 -61.71
CA SER A 173 54.76 -4.90 -62.00
C SER A 173 55.75 -3.70 -62.04
N ALA A 174 55.33 -2.48 -61.96
CA ALA A 174 56.20 -1.32 -61.89
C ALA A 174 56.47 -0.95 -60.41
N ASP A 175 57.76 -0.77 -60.08
CA ASP A 175 58.13 -0.26 -58.76
C ASP A 175 57.68 1.22 -58.61
N PRO A 176 57.18 1.61 -57.43
CA PRO A 176 56.73 2.96 -57.16
C PRO A 176 57.90 3.92 -57.27
N ILE A 177 57.71 5.08 -57.92
CA ILE A 177 58.71 6.13 -58.12
C ILE A 177 58.72 7.13 -56.96
N GLY A 178 57.74 7.13 -56.09
CA GLY A 178 57.62 8.03 -54.96
C GLY A 178 56.43 7.71 -54.07
N THR A 179 56.25 8.50 -53.03
CA THR A 179 55.19 8.38 -52.04
C THR A 179 54.50 9.71 -51.85
N LEU A 180 53.18 9.67 -51.96
CA LEU A 180 52.29 10.77 -51.58
C LEU A 180 51.79 10.54 -50.16
N LEU A 181 52.00 11.51 -49.28
CA LEU A 181 51.46 11.55 -47.94
C LEU A 181 50.43 12.68 -47.84
N VAL A 182 49.23 12.33 -47.41
CA VAL A 182 48.19 13.29 -47.05
C VAL A 182 47.97 13.19 -45.57
N VAL A 183 48.17 14.27 -44.86
CA VAL A 183 48.18 14.34 -43.41
C VAL A 183 47.12 15.30 -42.92
N ARG A 184 46.35 14.91 -41.93
CA ARG A 184 45.39 15.80 -41.29
C ARG A 184 45.60 15.78 -39.77
N SER A 185 45.77 16.99 -39.18
CA SER A 185 45.79 17.14 -37.73
C SER A 185 44.44 16.70 -37.12
N LEU A 186 44.53 15.99 -36.02
CA LEU A 186 43.35 15.59 -35.22
C LEU A 186 43.10 16.54 -34.05
N GLN A 187 43.84 17.68 -33.96
CA GLN A 187 43.70 18.64 -32.87
C GLN A 187 42.29 19.20 -32.78
N ASP A 188 41.73 19.67 -33.92
CA ASP A 188 40.37 20.21 -33.99
C ASP A 188 39.28 19.14 -33.66
N VAL A 189 39.58 17.91 -34.10
CA VAL A 189 38.68 16.78 -33.80
C VAL A 189 38.67 16.48 -32.29
N ASN A 190 39.84 16.44 -31.67
CA ASN A 190 40.00 16.21 -30.24
C ASN A 190 39.40 17.37 -29.41
N ALA A 191 39.59 18.63 -29.87
CA ALA A 191 38.96 19.78 -29.23
C ALA A 191 37.43 19.74 -29.31
N THR A 192 36.88 19.36 -30.48
CA THR A 192 35.41 19.18 -30.65
C THR A 192 34.87 18.08 -29.77
N LEU A 193 35.55 16.93 -29.71
CA LEU A 193 35.16 15.83 -28.84
C LEU A 193 35.28 16.19 -27.35
N ALA A 194 36.30 16.98 -26.96
CA ALA A 194 36.46 17.48 -25.60
C ALA A 194 35.31 18.43 -25.22
N SER A 195 34.95 19.35 -26.09
CA SER A 195 33.83 20.28 -25.89
C SER A 195 32.51 19.51 -25.74
N LEU A 196 32.29 18.49 -26.59
CA LEU A 196 31.10 17.64 -26.52
C LEU A 196 31.06 16.84 -25.18
N ARG A 197 32.20 16.32 -24.69
CA ARG A 197 32.28 15.65 -23.37
C ARG A 197 31.89 16.59 -22.24
N ILE A 198 32.43 17.81 -22.23
CA ILE A 198 32.10 18.82 -21.21
C ILE A 198 30.61 19.17 -21.24
N LEU A 199 30.07 19.41 -22.44
CA LEU A 199 28.64 19.71 -22.59
C LEU A 199 27.75 18.58 -22.08
N LEU A 200 28.05 17.33 -22.46
CA LEU A 200 27.31 16.16 -21.98
C LEU A 200 27.41 15.98 -20.46
N LEU A 201 28.57 16.25 -19.85
CA LEU A 201 28.74 16.20 -18.41
C LEU A 201 27.89 17.28 -17.71
N LEU A 202 27.96 18.53 -18.17
CA LEU A 202 27.20 19.63 -17.58
C LEU A 202 25.69 19.43 -17.70
N THR A 203 25.21 19.00 -18.87
CA THR A 203 23.79 18.69 -19.07
C THR A 203 23.33 17.51 -18.22
N SER A 204 24.16 16.46 -18.07
CA SER A 204 23.86 15.32 -17.21
C SER A 204 23.75 15.71 -15.74
N ILE A 205 24.65 16.56 -15.24
CA ILE A 205 24.61 17.08 -13.88
C ILE A 205 23.36 17.94 -13.66
N LEU A 206 23.01 18.80 -14.61
CA LEU A 206 21.81 19.64 -14.53
C LEU A 206 20.53 18.79 -14.48
N ILE A 207 20.42 17.79 -15.36
CA ILE A 207 19.27 16.87 -15.40
C ILE A 207 19.17 16.11 -14.09
N LEU A 208 20.28 15.59 -13.56
CA LEU A 208 20.31 14.88 -12.28
C LEU A 208 19.87 15.78 -11.12
N ALA A 209 20.38 17.01 -11.05
CA ALA A 209 20.01 17.98 -10.02
C ALA A 209 18.52 18.31 -10.05
N LEU A 210 17.98 18.58 -11.25
CA LEU A 210 16.54 18.87 -11.44
C LEU A 210 15.69 17.66 -11.05
N PHE A 211 16.09 16.45 -11.46
CA PHE A 211 15.40 15.21 -11.09
C PHE A 211 15.35 14.99 -9.58
N LEU A 212 16.48 15.19 -8.88
CA LEU A 212 16.54 15.04 -7.42
C LEU A 212 15.64 16.08 -6.72
N LEU A 213 15.63 17.32 -7.18
CA LEU A 213 14.81 18.39 -6.60
C LEU A 213 13.31 18.13 -6.82
N CYS A 214 12.90 17.82 -8.04
CA CYS A 214 11.51 17.48 -8.35
C CYS A 214 11.07 16.19 -7.64
N GLY A 215 11.89 15.16 -7.64
CA GLY A 215 11.62 13.90 -6.97
C GLY A 215 11.42 14.07 -5.47
N TRP A 216 12.25 14.91 -4.83
CA TRP A 216 12.11 15.20 -3.40
C TRP A 216 10.78 15.90 -3.08
N ALA A 217 10.36 16.85 -3.91
CA ALA A 217 9.10 17.55 -3.76
C ALA A 217 7.89 16.62 -3.96
N VAL A 218 7.88 15.85 -5.06
CA VAL A 218 6.78 14.93 -5.41
C VAL A 218 6.63 13.83 -4.38
N ILE A 219 7.72 13.13 -4.01
CA ILE A 219 7.68 12.07 -2.99
C ILE A 219 7.27 12.65 -1.62
N GLY A 220 7.72 13.88 -1.30
CA GLY A 220 7.33 14.58 -0.09
C GLY A 220 5.84 14.85 -0.01
N TYR A 221 5.23 15.26 -1.11
CA TYR A 221 3.79 15.53 -1.21
C TYR A 221 2.97 14.23 -1.17
N ALA A 222 3.35 13.25 -1.98
CA ALA A 222 2.63 11.96 -2.09
C ALA A 222 2.61 11.15 -0.78
N LEU A 223 3.67 11.24 0.05
CA LEU A 223 3.76 10.48 1.30
C LEU A 223 3.29 11.25 2.55
N ARG A 224 2.75 12.47 2.43
CA ARG A 224 2.19 13.23 3.56
C ARG A 224 1.06 12.48 4.28
N PRO A 225 0.05 11.92 3.61
CA PRO A 225 -1.05 11.22 4.28
C PRO A 225 -0.56 10.03 5.13
N LEU A 226 0.48 9.32 4.67
CA LEU A 226 1.07 8.22 5.44
C LEU A 226 1.74 8.71 6.74
N ALA A 227 2.39 9.86 6.70
CA ALA A 227 2.96 10.47 7.90
C ALA A 227 1.88 10.90 8.90
N ASP A 228 0.75 11.42 8.40
CA ASP A 228 -0.40 11.79 9.22
C ASP A 228 -1.09 10.56 9.83
N LEU A 229 -1.20 9.44 9.09
CA LEU A 229 -1.66 8.15 9.64
C LEU A 229 -0.79 7.68 10.80
N VAL A 230 0.54 7.67 10.64
CA VAL A 230 1.47 7.25 11.70
C VAL A 230 1.37 8.17 12.91
N LYS A 231 1.26 9.47 12.71
CA LYS A 231 1.12 10.46 13.80
C LYS A 231 -0.20 10.26 14.56
N THR A 232 -1.33 10.09 13.84
CA THR A 232 -2.64 9.87 14.46
C THR A 232 -2.67 8.54 15.21
N ALA A 233 -2.13 7.45 14.62
CA ALA A 233 -2.01 6.16 15.30
C ALA A 233 -1.14 6.25 16.56
N GLY A 234 -0.04 7.00 16.52
CA GLY A 234 0.84 7.22 17.66
C GLY A 234 0.17 8.02 18.79
N SER A 235 -0.61 9.07 18.45
CA SER A 235 -1.36 9.85 19.45
C SER A 235 -2.45 9.01 20.12
N ILE A 236 -3.15 8.16 19.34
CA ILE A 236 -4.17 7.25 19.87
C ILE A 236 -3.53 6.21 20.81
N ALA A 237 -2.40 5.60 20.42
CA ALA A 237 -1.71 4.61 21.24
C ALA A 237 -1.24 5.21 22.57
N SER A 238 -0.72 6.43 22.57
CA SER A 238 -0.31 7.13 23.79
C SER A 238 -1.50 7.53 24.67
N ALA A 239 -2.60 7.99 24.07
CA ALA A 239 -3.84 8.32 24.78
C ALA A 239 -4.47 7.10 25.47
N THR A 240 -4.46 5.95 24.79
CA THR A 240 -4.97 4.68 25.34
C THR A 240 -4.13 4.20 26.53
N ALA A 241 -2.81 4.37 26.49
CA ALA A 241 -1.89 3.98 27.57
C ALA A 241 -2.09 4.82 28.84
N HIS A 242 -2.54 6.07 28.73
CA HIS A 242 -2.70 7.01 29.85
C HIS A 242 -4.16 7.19 30.29
N GLY A 243 -5.11 6.45 29.74
CA GLY A 243 -6.52 6.46 30.14
C GLY A 243 -7.26 7.79 29.85
N THR A 244 -6.70 8.66 29.01
CA THR A 244 -7.16 10.04 28.87
C THR A 244 -7.58 10.36 27.43
N ARG A 245 -8.85 10.80 27.29
CA ARG A 245 -9.48 11.57 26.21
C ARG A 245 -9.94 10.84 24.95
N LEU A 246 -11.27 10.63 24.88
CA LEU A 246 -12.03 10.30 23.66
C LEU A 246 -11.85 11.33 22.53
N ASN A 247 -11.52 12.59 22.85
CA ASN A 247 -11.32 13.65 21.85
C ASN A 247 -10.19 13.36 20.85
N GLU A 248 -9.29 12.42 21.16
CA GLU A 248 -8.22 12.03 20.22
C GLU A 248 -8.68 10.96 19.24
N LEU A 249 -9.68 10.15 19.61
CA LEU A 249 -10.29 9.15 18.71
C LEU A 249 -11.18 9.79 17.63
N SER A 250 -11.70 11.01 17.87
CA SER A 250 -12.50 11.74 16.88
C SER A 250 -11.66 12.41 15.79
N ASN A 251 -10.34 12.49 15.95
CA ASN A 251 -9.46 12.98 14.90
C ASN A 251 -9.42 12.02 13.73
N ARG A 252 -9.78 12.51 12.53
CA ARG A 252 -9.73 11.72 11.29
C ARG A 252 -8.55 12.20 10.44
N VAL A 253 -7.95 11.24 9.74
CA VAL A 253 -6.92 11.55 8.74
C VAL A 253 -7.64 12.10 7.51
N LYS A 254 -7.14 13.23 7.00
CA LYS A 254 -7.71 13.86 5.80
C LYS A 254 -7.53 12.95 4.60
N ARG A 255 -8.63 12.65 3.89
CA ARG A 255 -8.60 11.86 2.67
C ARG A 255 -7.82 12.58 1.58
N PRO A 256 -6.88 11.93 0.88
CA PRO A 256 -6.26 12.47 -0.33
C PRO A 256 -7.30 12.79 -1.41
N GLU A 257 -7.01 13.77 -2.26
CA GLU A 257 -7.90 14.11 -3.38
C GLU A 257 -7.83 13.06 -4.51
N ALA A 258 -6.73 12.33 -4.60
CA ALA A 258 -6.56 11.24 -5.55
C ALA A 258 -7.32 9.99 -5.09
N GLU A 259 -8.05 9.34 -5.98
CA GLU A 259 -8.73 8.06 -5.73
C GLU A 259 -7.76 6.89 -6.01
N ASP A 260 -6.68 6.81 -5.23
CA ASP A 260 -5.63 5.80 -5.33
C ASP A 260 -5.66 4.80 -4.15
N GLU A 261 -4.69 3.90 -4.12
CA GLU A 261 -4.54 2.91 -3.04
C GLU A 261 -4.38 3.58 -1.68
N LEU A 262 -3.79 4.78 -1.64
CA LEU A 262 -3.57 5.52 -0.41
C LEU A 262 -4.88 6.07 0.15
N ALA A 263 -5.80 6.55 -0.70
CA ALA A 263 -7.14 6.97 -0.29
C ALA A 263 -7.91 5.80 0.34
N ARG A 264 -7.82 4.60 -0.25
CA ARG A 264 -8.45 3.38 0.31
C ARG A 264 -7.89 3.00 1.68
N VAL A 265 -6.59 3.15 1.89
CA VAL A 265 -5.96 2.90 3.20
C VAL A 265 -6.44 3.92 4.24
N VAL A 266 -6.55 5.21 3.88
CA VAL A 266 -7.07 6.26 4.75
C VAL A 266 -8.54 6.00 5.11
N ASP A 267 -9.36 5.60 4.14
CA ASP A 267 -10.78 5.29 4.36
C ASP A 267 -10.94 4.09 5.33
N ALA A 268 -10.21 2.99 5.10
CA ALA A 268 -10.22 1.82 5.98
C ALA A 268 -9.72 2.15 7.40
N PHE A 269 -8.71 3.01 7.52
CA PHE A 269 -8.22 3.47 8.81
C PHE A 269 -9.27 4.32 9.56
N ASN A 270 -9.92 5.26 8.87
CA ASN A 270 -10.98 6.09 9.45
C ASN A 270 -12.20 5.26 9.86
N GLU A 271 -12.57 4.23 9.09
CA GLU A 271 -13.63 3.28 9.44
C GLU A 271 -13.27 2.47 10.70
N MET A 272 -12.03 1.99 10.80
CA MET A 272 -11.53 1.33 12.01
C MET A 272 -11.61 2.26 13.22
N LEU A 273 -11.22 3.54 13.10
CA LEU A 273 -11.34 4.52 14.17
C LEU A 273 -12.81 4.73 14.60
N THR A 274 -13.73 4.80 13.65
CA THR A 274 -15.16 4.94 13.93
C THR A 274 -15.69 3.71 14.71
N SER A 275 -15.26 2.52 14.34
CA SER A 275 -15.61 1.27 15.05
C SER A 275 -15.07 1.26 16.48
N ILE A 276 -13.82 1.66 16.68
CA ILE A 276 -13.21 1.74 18.03
C ILE A 276 -13.91 2.81 18.88
N GLU A 277 -14.19 3.98 18.33
CA GLU A 277 -14.89 5.08 19.03
C GLU A 277 -16.29 4.67 19.48
N SER A 278 -17.07 4.03 18.59
CA SER A 278 -18.41 3.52 18.91
C SER A 278 -18.34 2.44 20.00
N SER A 279 -17.44 1.47 19.86
CA SER A 279 -17.23 0.41 20.85
C SER A 279 -16.86 0.96 22.22
N THR A 280 -15.91 1.93 22.27
CA THR A 280 -15.49 2.56 23.52
C THR A 280 -16.62 3.36 24.19
N THR A 281 -17.44 4.04 23.37
CA THR A 281 -18.58 4.82 23.86
C THR A 281 -19.64 3.90 24.47
N VAL A 282 -19.96 2.79 23.80
CA VAL A 282 -20.89 1.77 24.30
C VAL A 282 -20.38 1.17 25.62
N GLN A 283 -19.08 0.82 25.66
CA GLN A 283 -18.47 0.27 26.88
C GLN A 283 -18.49 1.25 28.06
N ARG A 284 -18.22 2.54 27.83
CA ARG A 284 -18.28 3.57 28.91
C ARG A 284 -19.70 3.78 29.42
N ARG A 285 -20.70 3.85 28.51
CA ARG A 285 -22.09 3.92 28.90
C ARG A 285 -22.48 2.72 29.75
N PHE A 286 -22.12 1.51 29.33
CA PHE A 286 -22.37 0.28 30.07
C PHE A 286 -21.79 0.33 31.51
N ILE A 287 -20.52 0.78 31.66
CA ILE A 287 -19.88 0.92 32.99
C ILE A 287 -20.59 1.97 33.85
N ALA A 288 -20.98 3.10 33.26
CA ALA A 288 -21.68 4.16 33.98
C ALA A 288 -23.06 3.68 34.47
N ASP A 289 -23.84 3.07 33.57
CA ASP A 289 -25.18 2.56 33.88
C ASP A 289 -25.12 1.42 34.92
N ALA A 290 -24.18 0.48 34.79
CA ALA A 290 -23.94 -0.56 35.76
C ALA A 290 -23.61 0.01 37.16
N SER A 291 -22.76 1.07 37.19
CA SER A 291 -22.39 1.74 38.43
C SER A 291 -23.59 2.43 39.11
N HIS A 292 -24.49 2.99 38.34
CA HIS A 292 -25.73 3.60 38.83
C HIS A 292 -26.69 2.53 39.38
N GLU A 293 -26.93 1.46 38.65
CA GLU A 293 -27.83 0.39 39.04
C GLU A 293 -27.32 -0.45 40.26
N LEU A 294 -25.99 -0.56 40.46
CA LEU A 294 -25.40 -1.19 41.64
C LEU A 294 -25.47 -0.26 42.87
N ARG A 295 -25.39 1.07 42.69
CA ARG A 295 -25.35 1.99 43.84
C ARG A 295 -26.67 2.08 44.58
N ALA A 296 -27.80 2.08 43.85
CA ALA A 296 -29.13 2.24 44.45
C ALA A 296 -29.44 1.13 45.48
N PRO A 297 -29.40 -0.18 45.14
CA PRO A 297 -29.66 -1.26 46.10
C PRO A 297 -28.64 -1.27 47.28
N LEU A 298 -27.36 -1.00 46.98
CA LEU A 298 -26.32 -0.90 48.01
C LEU A 298 -26.63 0.18 49.04
N THR A 299 -27.13 1.36 48.60
CA THR A 299 -27.51 2.45 49.46
C THR A 299 -28.69 2.05 50.39
N THR A 300 -29.68 1.33 49.82
CA THR A 300 -30.83 0.81 50.58
C THR A 300 -30.39 -0.18 51.64
N ILE A 301 -29.54 -1.15 51.27
CA ILE A 301 -28.98 -2.14 52.21
C ILE A 301 -28.22 -1.45 53.34
N GLN A 302 -27.31 -0.52 52.99
CA GLN A 302 -26.51 0.21 53.96
C GLN A 302 -27.39 1.07 54.87
N GLY A 303 -28.41 1.74 54.33
CA GLY A 303 -29.35 2.55 55.09
C GLY A 303 -30.14 1.72 56.09
N ASN A 304 -30.75 0.62 55.63
CA ASN A 304 -31.52 -0.28 56.51
C ASN A 304 -30.64 -0.87 57.60
N LEU A 305 -29.44 -1.34 57.30
CA LEU A 305 -28.51 -1.90 58.28
C LEU A 305 -27.99 -0.84 59.26
N ALA A 306 -27.61 0.35 58.77
CA ALA A 306 -27.15 1.43 59.63
C ALA A 306 -28.24 1.90 60.61
N PHE A 307 -29.49 1.99 60.13
CA PHE A 307 -30.63 2.34 60.96
C PHE A 307 -30.92 1.27 62.02
N LEU A 308 -30.93 -0.01 61.62
CA LEU A 308 -31.07 -1.11 62.57
C LEU A 308 -29.97 -1.16 63.63
N LEU A 309 -28.71 -0.96 63.22
CA LEU A 309 -27.56 -0.97 64.14
C LEU A 309 -27.65 0.16 65.18
N ARG A 310 -28.21 1.34 64.80
CA ARG A 310 -28.25 2.53 65.65
C ARG A 310 -29.45 2.52 66.58
N TYR A 311 -30.62 1.97 66.14
CA TYR A 311 -31.89 2.11 66.86
C TYR A 311 -32.55 0.75 67.14
N ILE A 312 -31.77 -0.32 67.26
CA ILE A 312 -32.28 -1.73 67.34
C ILE A 312 -33.24 -1.93 68.48
N GLU A 313 -33.06 -1.23 69.63
CA GLU A 313 -33.94 -1.34 70.79
C GLU A 313 -35.21 -0.52 70.68
N GLU A 314 -35.20 0.52 69.86
CA GLU A 314 -36.34 1.45 69.70
C GLU A 314 -37.30 1.01 68.60
N ILE A 315 -36.87 0.14 67.67
CA ILE A 315 -37.65 -0.32 66.52
C ILE A 315 -38.55 -1.49 66.92
N PRO A 316 -39.83 -1.48 66.56
CA PRO A 316 -40.70 -2.65 66.77
C PRO A 316 -40.19 -3.91 66.08
N PRO A 317 -40.37 -5.14 66.68
CA PRO A 317 -39.87 -6.40 66.10
C PRO A 317 -40.35 -6.64 64.64
N ALA A 318 -41.59 -6.24 64.33
CA ALA A 318 -42.16 -6.38 62.98
C ALA A 318 -41.42 -5.51 61.97
N GLU A 319 -41.11 -4.23 62.30
CA GLU A 319 -40.33 -3.32 61.44
C GLU A 319 -38.89 -3.80 61.25
N ARG A 320 -38.23 -4.30 62.31
CA ARG A 320 -36.91 -4.91 62.19
C ARG A 320 -36.89 -6.03 61.19
N HIS A 321 -37.92 -6.92 61.26
CA HIS A 321 -38.04 -8.04 60.31
C HIS A 321 -38.25 -7.54 58.89
N THR A 322 -39.08 -6.54 58.69
CA THR A 322 -39.32 -5.94 57.34
C THR A 322 -38.03 -5.33 56.77
N MET A 323 -37.29 -4.55 57.57
CA MET A 323 -36.02 -3.94 57.13
C MET A 323 -34.95 -4.95 56.80
N LEU A 324 -34.87 -6.08 57.58
CA LEU A 324 -33.95 -7.17 57.25
C LEU A 324 -34.39 -7.93 56.00
N ALA A 325 -35.70 -8.16 55.83
CA ALA A 325 -36.23 -8.80 54.62
C ALA A 325 -36.00 -7.93 53.37
N ASP A 326 -36.15 -6.62 53.49
CA ASP A 326 -35.86 -5.68 52.40
C ASP A 326 -34.35 -5.66 52.05
N ALA A 327 -33.48 -5.58 53.05
CA ALA A 327 -32.04 -5.65 52.84
C ALA A 327 -31.62 -6.99 52.19
N HIS A 328 -32.22 -8.09 52.62
CA HIS A 328 -31.98 -9.41 52.03
C HIS A 328 -32.47 -9.50 50.58
N ARG A 329 -33.66 -8.95 50.26
CA ARG A 329 -34.22 -8.89 48.92
C ARG A 329 -33.31 -8.10 47.98
N GLU A 330 -32.84 -6.92 48.44
CA GLU A 330 -31.92 -6.10 47.64
C GLU A 330 -30.55 -6.78 47.44
N THR A 331 -30.08 -7.59 48.42
CA THR A 331 -28.87 -8.39 48.26
C THR A 331 -29.01 -9.46 47.18
N LEU A 332 -30.15 -10.17 47.13
CA LEU A 332 -30.46 -11.15 46.07
C LEU A 332 -30.57 -10.50 44.71
N ARG A 333 -31.21 -9.30 44.65
CA ARG A 333 -31.31 -8.52 43.43
C ARG A 333 -29.95 -8.08 42.91
N LEU A 334 -29.06 -7.66 43.81
CA LEU A 334 -27.69 -7.24 43.46
C LEU A 334 -26.86 -8.42 42.97
N ALA A 335 -27.01 -9.62 43.56
CA ALA A 335 -26.36 -10.84 43.08
C ALA A 335 -26.82 -11.19 41.64
N SER A 336 -28.14 -11.16 41.38
CA SER A 336 -28.68 -11.37 40.02
C SER A 336 -28.15 -10.34 39.00
N LEU A 337 -28.08 -9.07 39.37
CA LEU A 337 -27.53 -8.01 38.50
C LEU A 337 -26.07 -8.25 38.15
N VAL A 338 -25.24 -8.69 39.12
CA VAL A 338 -23.82 -9.04 38.86
C VAL A 338 -23.71 -10.22 37.90
N ASP A 339 -24.52 -11.28 38.09
CA ASP A 339 -24.54 -12.43 37.18
C ASP A 339 -24.98 -12.04 35.76
N GLU A 340 -25.94 -11.14 35.64
CA GLU A 340 -26.41 -10.58 34.35
C GLU A 340 -25.29 -9.78 33.66
N LEU A 341 -24.57 -8.93 34.39
CA LEU A 341 -23.44 -8.15 33.88
C LEU A 341 -22.29 -9.03 33.44
N LEU A 342 -21.95 -10.06 34.22
CA LEU A 342 -20.89 -11.03 33.89
C LEU A 342 -21.22 -11.81 32.61
N LEU A 343 -22.48 -12.19 32.43
CA LEU A 343 -22.93 -12.88 31.22
C LEU A 343 -22.75 -11.98 29.97
N LEU A 344 -23.18 -10.73 30.04
CA LEU A 344 -23.03 -9.79 28.96
C LEU A 344 -21.54 -9.50 28.66
N ALA A 345 -20.73 -9.33 29.71
CA ALA A 345 -19.29 -9.09 29.52
C ALA A 345 -18.56 -10.27 28.84
N ARG A 346 -18.94 -11.53 29.20
CA ARG A 346 -18.41 -12.74 28.54
C ARG A 346 -18.84 -12.81 27.07
N ALA A 347 -20.07 -12.45 26.76
CA ALA A 347 -20.59 -12.43 25.42
C ALA A 347 -19.84 -11.39 24.54
N ASP A 348 -19.62 -10.18 25.07
CA ASP A 348 -18.87 -9.11 24.40
C ASP A 348 -17.40 -9.50 24.15
N ALA A 349 -16.77 -10.20 25.08
CA ALA A 349 -15.39 -10.67 24.92
C ALA A 349 -15.23 -11.76 23.84
N GLY A 350 -16.32 -12.17 23.18
CA GLY A 350 -16.30 -13.21 22.16
C GLY A 350 -16.01 -14.61 22.71
N MET A 351 -15.99 -14.77 24.04
CA MET A 351 -15.70 -16.07 24.68
C MET A 351 -16.78 -17.14 24.40
N GLY A 352 -17.93 -16.70 23.84
CA GLY A 352 -18.95 -17.63 23.32
C GLY A 352 -18.73 -18.04 21.86
N ARG A 353 -17.86 -17.31 21.11
CA ARG A 353 -17.56 -17.58 19.68
C ARG A 353 -16.21 -18.25 19.43
N ALA A 354 -15.31 -18.31 20.41
CA ALA A 354 -13.87 -18.52 20.20
C ALA A 354 -13.33 -19.91 20.59
N LEU A 355 -14.18 -20.92 20.67
CA LEU A 355 -13.67 -22.28 20.56
C LEU A 355 -14.26 -22.91 19.30
N PRO A 356 -13.42 -23.41 18.36
CA PRO A 356 -13.95 -24.28 17.32
C PRO A 356 -14.68 -25.40 18.02
N PRO A 357 -15.88 -25.81 17.56
CA PRO A 357 -16.65 -26.84 18.22
C PRO A 357 -15.85 -28.14 18.18
N VAL A 358 -15.12 -28.42 19.26
CA VAL A 358 -14.43 -29.72 19.44
C VAL A 358 -15.45 -30.83 19.63
N GLN A 359 -16.72 -30.46 19.93
CA GLN A 359 -17.86 -31.35 19.94
C GLN A 359 -19.07 -30.63 19.28
N PRO A 360 -19.90 -31.35 18.51
CA PRO A 360 -21.13 -30.78 18.00
C PRO A 360 -21.99 -30.31 19.18
N ALA A 361 -22.53 -29.07 19.06
CA ALA A 361 -23.38 -28.51 20.11
C ALA A 361 -24.51 -29.52 20.47
N PRO A 362 -24.84 -29.68 21.76
CA PRO A 362 -25.86 -30.63 22.20
C PRO A 362 -27.20 -30.29 21.53
N ILE A 363 -28.00 -31.33 21.29
CA ILE A 363 -29.35 -31.19 20.78
C ILE A 363 -30.33 -31.05 21.96
N VAL A 364 -31.10 -29.96 21.94
CA VAL A 364 -32.08 -29.67 23.00
C VAL A 364 -33.49 -29.83 22.45
N GLU A 365 -34.35 -30.56 23.21
CA GLU A 365 -35.80 -30.69 22.95
C GLU A 365 -36.51 -29.49 23.57
N VAL A 366 -36.75 -28.45 22.73
CA VAL A 366 -37.26 -27.15 23.18
C VAL A 366 -38.68 -27.26 23.76
N ASP A 367 -39.50 -28.13 23.21
CA ASP A 367 -40.85 -28.41 23.70
C ASP A 367 -40.87 -28.89 25.16
N ARG A 368 -39.95 -29.80 25.50
CA ARG A 368 -39.86 -30.32 26.88
C ARG A 368 -39.38 -29.26 27.85
N THR A 369 -38.34 -28.50 27.47
CA THR A 369 -37.80 -27.42 28.31
C THR A 369 -38.89 -26.35 28.55
N LEU A 370 -39.63 -25.96 27.51
CA LEU A 370 -40.71 -24.96 27.57
C LEU A 370 -41.87 -25.45 28.46
N LEU A 371 -42.34 -26.69 28.28
CA LEU A 371 -43.44 -27.25 29.08
C LEU A 371 -43.06 -27.36 30.56
N LYS A 372 -41.83 -27.77 30.86
CA LYS A 372 -41.31 -27.82 32.24
C LYS A 372 -41.33 -26.42 32.85
N LEU A 373 -40.82 -25.45 32.16
CA LEU A 373 -40.76 -24.07 32.62
C LEU A 373 -42.16 -23.47 32.83
N VAL A 374 -43.07 -23.64 31.89
CA VAL A 374 -44.46 -23.15 32.05
C VAL A 374 -45.14 -23.74 33.26
N ARG A 375 -44.93 -25.05 33.55
CA ARG A 375 -45.46 -25.67 34.78
C ARG A 375 -44.88 -25.03 36.04
N GLN A 376 -43.58 -24.78 36.07
CA GLN A 376 -42.92 -24.14 37.22
C GLN A 376 -43.45 -22.72 37.44
N MET A 377 -43.61 -21.93 36.35
CA MET A 377 -44.15 -20.57 36.44
C MET A 377 -45.60 -20.56 36.90
N ARG A 378 -46.46 -21.46 36.39
CA ARG A 378 -47.84 -21.58 36.88
C ARG A 378 -47.91 -21.86 38.38
N GLN A 379 -47.15 -22.84 38.88
CA GLN A 379 -47.09 -23.16 40.29
C GLN A 379 -46.61 -21.95 41.12
N ARG A 380 -45.61 -21.21 40.64
CA ARG A 380 -45.14 -19.99 41.30
C ARG A 380 -46.25 -18.94 41.41
N LEU A 381 -46.98 -18.66 40.28
CA LEU A 381 -48.07 -17.69 40.27
C LEU A 381 -49.21 -18.06 41.21
N GLU A 382 -49.57 -19.35 41.30
CA GLU A 382 -50.56 -19.85 42.25
C GLU A 382 -50.13 -19.63 43.72
N ILE A 383 -48.86 -19.89 44.07
CA ILE A 383 -48.31 -19.65 45.40
C ILE A 383 -48.26 -18.15 45.75
N GLU A 384 -47.89 -17.32 44.79
CA GLU A 384 -47.78 -15.89 44.97
C GLU A 384 -49.12 -15.14 44.87
N GLY A 385 -50.20 -15.84 44.48
CA GLY A 385 -51.55 -15.28 44.36
C GLY A 385 -51.65 -14.21 43.25
N VAL A 386 -50.83 -14.30 42.20
CA VAL A 386 -50.79 -13.37 41.10
C VAL A 386 -51.92 -13.69 40.10
N ALA A 387 -52.78 -12.71 39.79
CA ALA A 387 -53.92 -12.86 38.89
C ALA A 387 -53.48 -12.82 37.40
N VAL A 388 -52.62 -13.75 36.99
CA VAL A 388 -52.13 -13.95 35.64
C VAL A 388 -52.22 -15.40 35.23
N LYS A 389 -52.86 -15.69 34.12
CA LYS A 389 -53.00 -17.04 33.59
C LYS A 389 -52.05 -17.29 32.41
N ILE A 390 -51.27 -18.36 32.51
CA ILE A 390 -50.43 -18.77 31.37
C ILE A 390 -51.16 -19.88 30.61
N GLU A 391 -51.50 -19.62 29.35
CA GLU A 391 -52.11 -20.58 28.43
C GLU A 391 -51.06 -21.19 27.50
N ILE A 392 -51.21 -22.47 27.22
CA ILE A 392 -50.38 -23.19 26.28
C ILE A 392 -51.15 -23.26 24.96
N GLY A 393 -50.61 -22.64 23.94
CA GLY A 393 -51.08 -22.74 22.57
C GLY A 393 -50.57 -24.02 21.89
N VAL A 394 -50.29 -23.91 20.58
CA VAL A 394 -49.70 -25.04 19.85
C VAL A 394 -48.25 -25.23 20.27
N ILE A 395 -47.90 -26.47 20.70
CA ILE A 395 -46.51 -26.85 20.98
C ILE A 395 -46.16 -28.06 20.13
N GLU A 396 -45.30 -27.84 19.13
CA GLU A 396 -44.76 -28.89 18.27
C GLU A 396 -43.46 -29.42 18.88
N PRO A 397 -43.12 -30.72 18.75
CA PRO A 397 -41.85 -31.26 19.17
C PRO A 397 -40.76 -30.76 18.19
N VAL A 398 -39.84 -29.95 18.68
CA VAL A 398 -38.76 -29.38 17.89
C VAL A 398 -37.41 -29.52 18.60
N ARG A 399 -36.35 -29.74 17.81
CA ARG A 399 -34.98 -29.90 18.29
C ARG A 399 -34.10 -28.79 17.72
N VAL A 400 -33.32 -28.17 18.60
CA VAL A 400 -32.40 -27.08 18.28
C VAL A 400 -31.00 -27.44 18.76
N ARG A 401 -29.99 -27.03 18.08
CA ARG A 401 -28.60 -27.14 18.52
C ARG A 401 -28.25 -25.99 19.45
N GLY A 402 -27.79 -26.30 20.66
CA GLY A 402 -27.41 -25.26 21.60
C GLY A 402 -27.30 -25.76 23.03
N ASP A 403 -26.99 -24.85 23.94
CA ASP A 403 -26.96 -25.10 25.36
C ASP A 403 -28.39 -24.97 25.95
N GLU A 404 -28.83 -26.02 26.69
CA GLU A 404 -30.17 -26.05 27.30
C GLU A 404 -30.37 -24.91 28.29
N GLU A 405 -29.33 -24.53 29.03
CA GLU A 405 -29.41 -23.46 30.02
C GLU A 405 -29.62 -22.08 29.33
N SER A 406 -28.93 -21.83 28.22
CA SER A 406 -29.14 -20.61 27.40
C SER A 406 -30.55 -20.54 26.87
N ILE A 407 -31.08 -21.64 26.31
CA ILE A 407 -32.45 -21.71 25.80
C ILE A 407 -33.46 -21.48 26.91
N ARG A 408 -33.26 -22.17 28.06
CA ARG A 408 -34.09 -22.00 29.25
C ARG A 408 -34.09 -20.55 29.75
N ARG A 409 -32.93 -19.91 29.79
CA ARG A 409 -32.77 -18.53 30.27
C ARG A 409 -33.49 -17.52 29.36
N ILE A 410 -33.41 -17.70 28.03
CA ILE A 410 -34.19 -16.89 27.07
C ILE A 410 -35.69 -16.96 27.42
N MET A 411 -36.21 -18.18 27.60
CA MET A 411 -37.64 -18.39 27.90
C MET A 411 -38.03 -17.81 29.25
N VAL A 412 -37.19 -17.96 30.29
CA VAL A 412 -37.41 -17.36 31.61
C VAL A 412 -37.53 -15.85 31.49
N ILE A 413 -36.60 -15.19 30.78
CA ILE A 413 -36.60 -13.74 30.60
C ILE A 413 -37.90 -13.27 29.92
N LEU A 414 -38.34 -13.95 28.87
CA LEU A 414 -39.55 -13.59 28.15
C LEU A 414 -40.82 -13.79 28.97
N LEU A 415 -40.89 -14.91 29.72
CA LEU A 415 -42.04 -15.22 30.58
C LEU A 415 -42.11 -14.29 31.79
N ASP A 416 -40.96 -14.02 32.47
CA ASP A 416 -40.91 -13.07 33.59
C ASP A 416 -41.32 -11.66 33.13
N ASN A 417 -40.86 -11.22 31.96
CA ASN A 417 -41.32 -9.97 31.38
C ASN A 417 -42.83 -9.98 31.12
N ALA A 418 -43.36 -11.02 30.48
CA ALA A 418 -44.79 -11.15 30.24
C ALA A 418 -45.61 -11.09 31.54
N ILE A 419 -45.20 -11.84 32.59
CA ILE A 419 -45.86 -11.83 33.88
C ILE A 419 -45.82 -10.44 34.51
N LYS A 420 -44.65 -9.82 34.53
CA LYS A 420 -44.42 -8.50 35.13
C LYS A 420 -45.28 -7.38 34.52
N TYR A 421 -45.44 -7.40 33.19
CA TYR A 421 -46.14 -6.34 32.50
C TYR A 421 -47.63 -6.63 32.24
N THR A 422 -48.08 -7.87 32.54
CA THR A 422 -49.52 -8.28 32.42
C THR A 422 -50.27 -8.20 33.76
N GLN A 423 -49.58 -7.94 34.89
CA GLN A 423 -50.29 -7.82 36.18
C GLN A 423 -51.40 -6.80 36.10
N PRO A 424 -52.66 -7.21 36.39
CA PRO A 424 -53.81 -6.29 36.30
C PRO A 424 -53.68 -5.19 37.36
N GLU A 425 -54.00 -3.95 36.94
CA GLU A 425 -54.31 -2.87 37.87
C GLU A 425 -55.65 -3.14 38.52
N GLU A 426 -55.89 -2.60 39.75
CA GLU A 426 -57.15 -2.80 40.48
C GLU A 426 -58.36 -2.57 39.57
N GLY A 427 -59.21 -3.61 39.38
CA GLY A 427 -60.46 -3.54 38.60
C GLY A 427 -60.39 -4.03 37.14
N ARG A 428 -59.28 -4.66 36.69
CA ARG A 428 -59.19 -5.35 35.40
C ARG A 428 -59.32 -6.85 35.51
N ASP A 429 -59.79 -7.49 34.40
CA ASP A 429 -59.88 -8.95 34.28
C ASP A 429 -58.47 -9.60 34.39
N GLU A 430 -58.49 -10.90 34.73
CA GLU A 430 -57.32 -11.74 34.84
C GLU A 430 -56.38 -11.60 33.64
N GLY A 431 -55.10 -11.27 33.85
CA GLY A 431 -54.10 -11.13 32.78
C GLY A 431 -53.82 -12.47 32.10
N LYS A 432 -53.60 -12.45 30.79
CA LYS A 432 -53.39 -13.66 29.99
C LYS A 432 -52.05 -13.65 29.28
N ILE A 433 -51.29 -14.76 29.40
CA ILE A 433 -50.03 -15.01 28.66
C ILE A 433 -50.23 -16.26 27.81
N THR A 434 -49.98 -16.20 26.53
CA THR A 434 -50.05 -17.34 25.61
C THR A 434 -48.64 -17.72 25.13
N VAL A 435 -48.29 -18.99 25.28
CA VAL A 435 -46.99 -19.54 24.85
C VAL A 435 -47.22 -20.56 23.75
N ALA A 436 -46.54 -20.41 22.63
CA ALA A 436 -46.62 -21.32 21.50
C ALA A 436 -45.23 -21.65 20.97
N LEU A 437 -45.05 -22.85 20.42
CA LEU A 437 -43.85 -23.34 19.78
C LEU A 437 -44.24 -24.09 18.51
N HIS A 438 -43.77 -23.66 17.40
CA HIS A 438 -44.03 -24.31 16.12
C HIS A 438 -42.78 -24.29 15.23
N ARG A 439 -42.78 -25.16 14.22
CA ARG A 439 -41.74 -25.19 13.20
C ARG A 439 -42.16 -24.26 12.06
N SER A 440 -41.23 -23.39 11.64
CA SER A 440 -41.40 -22.53 10.45
C SER A 440 -40.19 -22.74 9.52
N GLY A 441 -40.37 -23.54 8.47
CA GLY A 441 -39.28 -23.89 7.57
C GLY A 441 -38.12 -24.63 8.28
N ALA A 442 -36.96 -24.02 8.33
CA ALA A 442 -35.75 -24.54 8.97
C ALA A 442 -35.55 -24.02 10.42
N GLU A 443 -36.55 -23.35 10.98
CA GLU A 443 -36.46 -22.70 12.30
C GLU A 443 -37.54 -23.22 13.25
N ALA A 444 -37.17 -23.26 14.55
CA ALA A 444 -38.09 -23.39 15.66
C ALA A 444 -38.50 -22.01 16.15
N VAL A 445 -39.78 -21.69 16.16
CA VAL A 445 -40.28 -20.38 16.57
C VAL A 445 -41.02 -20.50 17.88
N VAL A 446 -40.45 -19.91 18.93
CA VAL A 446 -41.10 -19.73 20.24
C VAL A 446 -41.80 -18.39 20.24
N ARG A 447 -43.11 -18.37 20.58
CA ARG A 447 -43.89 -17.14 20.68
C ARG A 447 -44.43 -17.00 22.10
N VAL A 448 -44.18 -15.84 22.71
CA VAL A 448 -44.76 -15.44 23.99
C VAL A 448 -45.58 -14.19 23.79
N SER A 449 -46.88 -14.28 23.99
CA SER A 449 -47.81 -13.16 23.83
C SER A 449 -48.46 -12.84 25.15
N ASP A 450 -48.51 -11.59 25.54
CA ASP A 450 -49.14 -11.07 26.74
C ASP A 450 -50.28 -10.09 26.43
N THR A 451 -51.20 -9.90 27.38
CA THR A 451 -52.28 -8.89 27.33
C THR A 451 -51.98 -7.72 28.26
N GLY A 452 -50.68 -7.37 28.42
CA GLY A 452 -50.23 -6.34 29.31
C GLY A 452 -50.39 -4.92 28.80
N ILE A 453 -49.62 -4.01 29.39
CA ILE A 453 -49.66 -2.58 29.06
C ILE A 453 -49.23 -2.25 27.61
N GLY A 454 -48.52 -3.17 26.95
CA GLY A 454 -47.94 -2.96 25.64
C GLY A 454 -46.72 -2.01 25.66
N ILE A 455 -46.16 -1.76 24.48
CA ILE A 455 -44.94 -0.95 24.25
C ILE A 455 -45.27 0.10 23.20
N GLU A 456 -44.87 1.35 23.43
CA GLU A 456 -45.05 2.42 22.45
C GLU A 456 -44.12 2.19 21.24
N ALA A 457 -44.57 2.61 20.06
CA ALA A 457 -43.82 2.43 18.81
C ALA A 457 -42.43 3.07 18.83
N LYS A 458 -42.26 4.18 19.56
CA LYS A 458 -40.96 4.87 19.74
C LYS A 458 -39.98 4.05 20.54
N ASP A 459 -40.44 3.19 21.46
CA ASP A 459 -39.63 2.40 22.38
C ASP A 459 -39.23 1.05 21.77
N LEU A 460 -40.04 0.48 20.85
CA LEU A 460 -39.80 -0.83 20.24
C LEU A 460 -38.40 -1.04 19.66
N PRO A 461 -37.74 -0.06 18.98
CA PRO A 461 -36.41 -0.23 18.47
C PRO A 461 -35.35 -0.36 19.57
N HIS A 462 -35.62 0.13 20.79
CA HIS A 462 -34.67 0.29 21.88
C HIS A 462 -34.82 -0.77 22.98
N ILE A 463 -35.88 -1.58 22.99
CA ILE A 463 -36.18 -2.52 24.09
C ILE A 463 -35.10 -3.60 24.31
N PHE A 464 -34.25 -3.86 23.30
CA PHE A 464 -33.14 -4.80 23.37
C PHE A 464 -31.80 -4.13 23.75
N GLU A 465 -31.80 -2.77 23.89
CA GLU A 465 -30.62 -2.06 24.39
C GLU A 465 -30.44 -2.31 25.90
N ARG A 466 -29.19 -2.32 26.35
CA ARG A 466 -28.84 -2.54 27.75
C ARG A 466 -29.33 -1.38 28.61
N PHE A 467 -29.90 -1.71 29.77
CA PHE A 467 -30.47 -0.75 30.74
C PHE A 467 -31.62 0.09 30.20
N TYR A 468 -32.13 -0.23 28.99
CA TYR A 468 -33.26 0.49 28.44
C TYR A 468 -34.56 0.13 29.15
N ARG A 469 -35.33 1.12 29.52
CA ARG A 469 -36.66 0.99 30.14
C ARG A 469 -37.58 2.06 29.61
N ALA A 470 -38.71 1.68 29.02
CA ALA A 470 -39.75 2.60 28.62
C ALA A 470 -40.29 3.39 29.82
N ASP A 471 -40.73 4.62 29.61
CA ASP A 471 -41.17 5.51 30.70
C ASP A 471 -42.28 4.90 31.57
N LEU A 472 -43.23 4.24 30.95
CA LEU A 472 -44.31 3.52 31.65
C LEU A 472 -43.86 2.30 32.45
N ALA A 473 -42.67 1.77 32.14
CA ALA A 473 -42.10 0.62 32.83
C ALA A 473 -41.15 1.01 34.00
N ARG A 474 -40.82 2.30 34.15
CA ARG A 474 -39.91 2.78 35.18
C ARG A 474 -40.41 2.60 36.63
N SER A 475 -41.71 2.58 36.83
CA SER A 475 -42.35 2.34 38.13
C SER A 475 -42.30 0.88 38.59
N ARG A 476 -42.06 -0.08 37.68
CA ARG A 476 -42.02 -1.53 37.99
C ARG A 476 -40.58 -1.99 38.13
N GLU A 477 -40.32 -2.94 39.05
CA GLU A 477 -38.96 -3.48 39.31
C GLU A 477 -38.30 -4.09 38.07
N GLY A 478 -37.01 -3.86 37.84
CA GLY A 478 -36.22 -4.51 36.79
C GLY A 478 -34.97 -3.71 36.41
N THR A 479 -33.96 -4.43 35.95
CA THR A 479 -32.62 -3.90 35.61
C THR A 479 -32.51 -3.33 34.19
N GLY A 480 -33.45 -3.66 33.32
CA GLY A 480 -33.34 -3.30 31.88
C GLY A 480 -32.29 -4.16 31.12
N LEU A 481 -31.78 -5.22 31.75
CA LEU A 481 -30.78 -6.13 31.13
C LEU A 481 -31.40 -7.37 30.52
N GLY A 482 -32.57 -7.81 31.00
CA GLY A 482 -33.15 -9.09 30.61
C GLY A 482 -33.32 -9.26 29.11
N LEU A 483 -33.97 -8.32 28.40
CA LEU A 483 -34.16 -8.42 26.96
C LEU A 483 -32.84 -8.32 26.19
N ALA A 484 -31.89 -7.52 26.64
CA ALA A 484 -30.55 -7.45 26.05
C ALA A 484 -29.80 -8.82 26.18
N ILE A 485 -29.97 -9.51 27.33
CA ILE A 485 -29.43 -10.86 27.53
C ILE A 485 -30.13 -11.86 26.61
N ALA A 486 -31.47 -11.81 26.52
CA ALA A 486 -32.21 -12.69 25.61
C ALA A 486 -31.74 -12.51 24.16
N TRP A 487 -31.61 -11.28 23.72
CA TRP A 487 -31.09 -10.95 22.39
C TRP A 487 -29.68 -11.51 22.15
N THR A 488 -28.77 -11.29 23.10
CA THR A 488 -27.39 -11.81 23.04
C THR A 488 -27.31 -13.32 22.98
N LEU A 489 -28.12 -14.04 23.81
CA LEU A 489 -28.15 -15.49 23.82
C LEU A 489 -28.76 -16.07 22.53
N VAL A 490 -29.79 -15.41 21.97
CA VAL A 490 -30.39 -15.80 20.71
C VAL A 490 -29.40 -15.64 19.55
N GLU A 491 -28.64 -14.56 19.50
CA GLU A 491 -27.58 -14.37 18.49
C GLU A 491 -26.47 -15.43 18.61
N GLN A 492 -26.07 -15.79 19.83
CA GLN A 492 -25.07 -16.87 20.05
C GLN A 492 -25.57 -18.21 19.52
N LEU A 493 -26.88 -18.45 19.55
CA LEU A 493 -27.54 -19.63 18.98
C LEU A 493 -27.83 -19.49 17.47
N SER A 494 -27.32 -18.42 16.81
CA SER A 494 -27.56 -18.11 15.40
C SER A 494 -29.05 -17.95 15.06
N GLY A 495 -29.82 -17.47 16.01
CA GLY A 495 -31.25 -17.20 15.86
C GLY A 495 -31.55 -15.71 15.80
N HIS A 496 -32.86 -15.38 15.85
CA HIS A 496 -33.32 -14.00 15.93
C HIS A 496 -34.50 -13.81 16.89
N ILE A 497 -34.55 -12.64 17.56
CA ILE A 497 -35.69 -12.24 18.40
C ILE A 497 -36.33 -11.00 17.81
N THR A 498 -37.65 -11.02 17.76
CA THR A 498 -38.47 -9.88 17.32
C THR A 498 -39.56 -9.60 18.34
N ALA A 499 -40.04 -8.34 18.36
CA ALA A 499 -41.15 -7.93 19.21
C ALA A 499 -42.16 -7.15 18.39
N SER A 500 -43.44 -7.40 18.64
CA SER A 500 -44.56 -6.61 18.13
C SER A 500 -45.47 -6.26 19.31
N SER A 501 -45.93 -5.01 19.38
CA SER A 501 -46.74 -4.57 20.51
C SER A 501 -47.66 -3.43 20.10
N THR A 502 -48.78 -3.34 20.83
CA THR A 502 -49.72 -2.22 20.74
C THR A 502 -49.99 -1.72 22.16
N PRO A 503 -49.85 -0.45 22.45
CA PRO A 503 -50.16 0.12 23.77
C PRO A 503 -51.59 -0.26 24.24
N GLY A 504 -51.69 -0.79 25.45
CA GLY A 504 -52.97 -1.21 26.04
C GLY A 504 -53.51 -2.55 25.58
N ALA A 505 -52.91 -3.18 24.55
CA ALA A 505 -53.37 -4.48 23.99
C ALA A 505 -52.37 -5.63 24.28
N GLY A 506 -51.15 -5.30 24.76
CA GLY A 506 -50.11 -6.26 25.08
C GLY A 506 -48.98 -6.34 24.06
N SER A 507 -48.08 -7.31 24.26
CA SER A 507 -46.90 -7.52 23.45
C SER A 507 -46.75 -8.97 23.02
N THR A 508 -46.06 -9.18 21.91
CA THR A 508 -45.71 -10.50 21.40
C THR A 508 -44.21 -10.54 21.09
N PHE A 509 -43.50 -11.42 21.75
CA PHE A 509 -42.08 -11.71 21.49
C PHE A 509 -41.97 -13.03 20.73
N CYS A 510 -41.22 -13.02 19.64
CA CYS A 510 -40.94 -14.20 18.82
C CYS A 510 -39.43 -14.46 18.79
N VAL A 511 -39.04 -15.68 19.15
CA VAL A 511 -37.65 -16.17 19.08
C VAL A 511 -37.59 -17.26 18.04
N SER A 512 -36.77 -17.07 17.01
CA SER A 512 -36.47 -18.05 15.97
C SER A 512 -35.10 -18.65 16.18
N LEU A 513 -35.00 -19.97 16.26
CA LEU A 513 -33.75 -20.71 16.43
C LEU A 513 -33.61 -21.74 15.30
N PRO A 514 -32.39 -21.93 14.71
CA PRO A 514 -32.20 -22.94 13.68
C PRO A 514 -32.44 -24.34 14.21
N LEU A 515 -33.15 -25.18 13.43
CA LEU A 515 -33.39 -26.59 13.76
C LEU A 515 -32.09 -27.40 13.73
N ALA A 516 -32.02 -28.48 14.53
CA ALA A 516 -30.84 -29.34 14.64
C ALA A 516 -30.62 -30.22 13.42
#